data_b3e836764462a4ccd8d8fde5661a502c
#
_entry.id   b3e836764462a4ccd8d8fde5661a502c
#
_cell.length_a   1.000
_cell.length_b   1.000
_cell.length_c   1.000
_cell.angle_alpha   90.00
_cell.angle_beta   90.00
_cell.angle_gamma   90.00
#
_symmetry.space_group_name_H-M   'P 1'
#
loop_
_entity.id
_entity.type
_entity.pdbx_description
1 polymer ?
#
loop_
_entity_poly.entity_id
_entity_poly.type
_entity_poly.pdbx_seq_one_letter_code
_entity_poly.pdbx_strand_id
1 'polypeptide(L)'
;MRRVLFSALAVVLLAVACVDVPPDPLQLDGGILTVDNRTSNDWKDVEIWINRYFRVTVPTIGAGSRFQVPLNAFVSGYAQRFDVRHAVIKDLRLTARQPDGKLMTIVRDTRMGLEALGGKK
;
A
#
# COMPACT_ATOMS: atom_id res chain seq x y z
N MET A 1 -51.93 0.52 -37.83
CA MET A 1 -51.62 0.64 -37.09
C MET A 1 -50.53 0.18 -36.87
N ARG A 2 -49.83 0.45 -36.55
CA ARG A 2 -48.80 0.14 -36.37
C ARG A 2 -48.36 0.01 -35.25
N ARG A 3 -47.59 -0.52 -34.71
CA ARG A 3 -47.25 -0.63 -33.67
C ARG A 3 -45.93 -0.53 -33.61
N VAL A 4 -45.43 0.08 -32.83
CA VAL A 4 -44.23 0.31 -32.71
C VAL A 4 -43.61 -0.45 -31.75
N LEU A 5 -42.80 -1.19 -32.08
CA LEU A 5 -42.21 -1.90 -31.25
C LEU A 5 -41.11 -1.28 -30.76
N PHE A 6 -41.01 -0.86 -29.67
CA PHE A 6 -39.94 -0.48 -29.05
C PHE A 6 -39.31 -1.51 -28.51
N SER A 7 -38.56 -2.13 -29.06
CA SER A 7 -37.59 -2.84 -28.44
C SER A 7 -36.92 -1.96 -27.58
N ALA A 8 -37.30 -1.96 -26.45
CA ALA A 8 -36.60 -1.45 -25.46
C ALA A 8 -35.34 -2.19 -25.38
N LEU A 9 -34.39 -1.69 -25.91
CA LEU A 9 -33.20 -2.26 -25.82
C LEU A 9 -32.76 -2.04 -24.48
N ALA A 10 -32.93 -2.92 -23.64
CA ALA A 10 -32.38 -2.91 -22.37
C ALA A 10 -30.90 -3.06 -22.56
N VAL A 11 -30.26 -2.01 -22.59
CA VAL A 11 -28.85 -2.04 -22.55
C VAL A 11 -28.52 -2.42 -21.18
N VAL A 12 -28.35 -3.63 -21.00
CA VAL A 12 -27.82 -4.08 -19.78
C VAL A 12 -26.41 -3.67 -19.80
N LEU A 13 -26.16 -2.55 -19.20
CA LEU A 13 -24.88 -2.21 -18.92
C LEU A 13 -24.39 -3.13 -17.91
N LEU A 14 -23.77 -4.12 -18.31
CA LEU A 14 -23.04 -4.90 -17.44
C LEU A 14 -21.93 -4.05 -17.00
N ALA A 15 -22.14 -3.34 -16.00
CA ALA A 15 -21.09 -2.81 -15.26
C ALA A 15 -20.30 -3.98 -14.76
N VAL A 16 -19.36 -4.35 -15.49
CA VAL A 16 -18.45 -5.30 -15.02
C VAL A 16 -17.78 -4.61 -13.88
N ALA A 17 -18.23 -4.86 -12.73
CA ALA A 17 -17.53 -4.50 -11.59
C ALA A 17 -16.25 -5.25 -11.66
N CYS A 18 -15.30 -4.66 -12.24
CA CYS A 18 -13.98 -5.14 -12.05
C CYS A 18 -13.78 -5.12 -10.59
N VAL A 19 -13.60 -6.26 -10.05
CA VAL A 19 -13.26 -6.35 -8.70
C VAL A 19 -11.93 -5.67 -8.59
N ASP A 20 -11.95 -4.43 -8.26
CA ASP A 20 -10.76 -3.76 -8.06
C ASP A 20 -10.31 -4.13 -6.71
N VAL A 21 -9.43 -5.04 -6.69
CA VAL A 21 -8.65 -5.23 -5.47
C VAL A 21 -7.91 -3.92 -5.29
N PRO A 22 -8.16 -3.19 -4.25
CA PRO A 22 -7.41 -1.96 -4.05
C PRO A 22 -5.94 -2.30 -4.03
N PRO A 23 -5.13 -1.58 -4.76
CA PRO A 23 -3.70 -1.86 -4.75
C PRO A 23 -3.16 -1.69 -3.35
N ASP A 24 -2.20 -2.53 -3.02
CA ASP A 24 -1.55 -2.45 -1.73
C ASP A 24 -0.95 -1.05 -1.59
N PRO A 25 -1.21 -0.35 -0.51
CA PRO A 25 -0.61 0.96 -0.34
C PRO A 25 0.91 0.91 -0.15
N LEU A 26 1.45 -0.25 0.18
CA LEU A 26 2.90 -0.38 0.33
C LEU A 26 3.43 -1.27 -0.79
N GLN A 27 4.24 -0.72 -1.66
CA GLN A 27 4.77 -1.47 -2.79
C GLN A 27 6.27 -1.39 -2.83
N LEU A 28 6.89 -2.53 -3.03
CA LEU A 28 8.34 -2.61 -3.16
C LEU A 28 8.70 -2.83 -4.60
N ASP A 29 9.62 -2.04 -5.11
CA ASP A 29 10.07 -2.18 -6.48
C ASP A 29 11.55 -1.86 -6.54
N GLY A 30 12.36 -2.87 -6.70
CA GLY A 30 13.80 -2.71 -6.66
C GLY A 30 14.22 -2.31 -5.27
N GLY A 31 14.87 -1.25 -5.09
CA GLY A 31 15.29 -0.76 -3.79
C GLY A 31 14.43 0.39 -3.28
N ILE A 32 13.23 0.56 -3.81
CA ILE A 32 12.37 1.68 -3.48
C ILE A 32 11.08 1.20 -2.87
N LEU A 33 10.68 1.78 -1.75
CA LEU A 33 9.35 1.57 -1.19
C LEU A 33 8.48 2.73 -1.63
N THR A 34 7.32 2.43 -2.18
CA THR A 34 6.32 3.43 -2.54
C THR A 34 5.13 3.30 -1.60
N VAL A 35 4.75 4.40 -1.00
CA VAL A 35 3.56 4.47 -0.15
C VAL A 35 2.52 5.29 -0.90
N ASP A 36 1.37 4.71 -1.11
CA ASP A 36 0.33 5.35 -1.90
C ASP A 36 -0.85 5.64 -1.01
N ASN A 37 -1.06 6.89 -0.67
CA ASN A 37 -2.19 7.27 0.16
C ASN A 37 -3.37 7.59 -0.74
N ARG A 38 -4.19 6.59 -1.01
CA ARG A 38 -5.35 6.78 -1.88
C ARG A 38 -6.60 7.16 -1.12
N THR A 39 -6.45 7.51 0.14
CA THR A 39 -7.60 7.92 0.93
C THR A 39 -7.85 9.41 0.76
N SER A 40 -8.95 9.87 1.27
CA SER A 40 -9.27 11.28 1.25
C SER A 40 -8.72 12.03 2.45
N ASN A 41 -7.95 11.35 3.30
CA ASN A 41 -7.40 11.97 4.50
C ASN A 41 -5.89 12.02 4.44
N ASP A 42 -5.32 13.08 4.97
CA ASP A 42 -3.87 13.15 5.14
C ASP A 42 -3.45 12.19 6.23
N TRP A 43 -2.30 11.58 6.06
CA TRP A 43 -1.69 10.76 7.08
C TRP A 43 -0.56 11.54 7.72
N LYS A 44 -0.65 11.75 9.03
CA LYS A 44 0.35 12.54 9.74
C LYS A 44 1.18 11.70 10.67
N ASP A 45 2.35 12.18 10.99
CA ASP A 45 3.27 11.49 11.89
C ASP A 45 3.47 10.06 11.43
N VAL A 46 3.84 9.91 10.17
CA VAL A 46 3.94 8.60 9.55
C VAL A 46 5.25 7.94 9.96
N GLU A 47 5.16 6.70 10.42
CA GLU A 47 6.34 5.90 10.70
C GLU A 47 6.26 4.65 9.86
N ILE A 48 7.33 4.33 9.17
CA ILE A 48 7.39 3.13 8.35
C ILE A 48 8.53 2.28 8.87
N TRP A 49 8.23 1.01 9.14
CA TRP A 49 9.17 0.09 9.74
C TRP A 49 9.43 -1.09 8.82
N ILE A 50 10.69 -1.49 8.69
CA ILE A 50 11.08 -2.72 8.02
C ILE A 50 11.51 -3.68 9.11
N ASN A 51 10.90 -4.84 9.13
CA ASN A 51 11.24 -5.92 10.07
C ASN A 51 11.15 -5.47 11.51
N ARG A 52 10.35 -4.43 11.79
CA ARG A 52 10.19 -3.87 13.14
C ARG A 52 11.51 -3.38 13.73
N TYR A 53 12.48 -3.13 12.90
CA TYR A 53 13.80 -2.77 13.36
C TYR A 53 14.33 -1.51 12.70
N PHE A 54 14.11 -1.35 11.41
CA PHE A 54 14.56 -0.18 10.67
C PHE A 54 13.39 0.74 10.42
N ARG A 55 13.59 2.03 10.57
CA ARG A 55 12.49 3.00 10.52
C ARG A 55 12.83 4.21 9.67
N VAL A 56 11.80 4.77 9.05
CA VAL A 56 11.87 6.10 8.48
C VAL A 56 10.60 6.82 8.93
N THR A 57 10.69 8.12 9.14
CA THR A 57 9.52 8.91 9.55
C THR A 57 9.27 9.99 8.51
N VAL A 58 8.00 10.31 8.33
CA VAL A 58 7.57 11.33 7.38
C VAL A 58 6.50 12.16 8.08
N PRO A 59 6.62 13.48 8.11
CA PRO A 59 5.62 14.28 8.81
C PRO A 59 4.21 14.12 8.26
N THR A 60 4.05 14.05 6.96
CA THR A 60 2.74 13.96 6.33
C THR A 60 2.84 13.28 4.99
N ILE A 61 1.88 12.40 4.70
CA ILE A 61 1.65 11.93 3.34
C ILE A 61 0.25 12.38 3.01
N GLY A 62 0.12 13.34 2.11
CA GLY A 62 -1.17 13.96 1.83
C GLY A 62 -2.15 13.02 1.16
N ALA A 63 -3.42 13.35 1.30
CA ALA A 63 -4.50 12.60 0.65
C ALA A 63 -4.23 12.54 -0.85
N GLY A 64 -4.32 11.37 -1.42
CA GLY A 64 -4.09 11.17 -2.85
C GLY A 64 -2.64 11.25 -3.27
N SER A 65 -1.72 11.38 -2.33
CA SER A 65 -0.30 11.54 -2.65
C SER A 65 0.46 10.23 -2.55
N ARG A 66 1.60 10.22 -3.19
CA ARG A 66 2.47 9.07 -3.20
C ARG A 66 3.82 9.49 -2.64
N PHE A 67 4.37 8.66 -1.79
CA PHE A 67 5.67 8.93 -1.17
C PHE A 67 6.62 7.79 -1.51
N GLN A 68 7.80 8.12 -1.98
CA GLN A 68 8.78 7.10 -2.32
C GLN A 68 10.02 7.30 -1.48
N VAL A 69 10.57 6.22 -1.01
CA VAL A 69 11.77 6.27 -0.18
C VAL A 69 12.66 5.09 -0.51
N PRO A 70 13.95 5.31 -0.69
CA PRO A 70 14.86 4.19 -0.91
C PRO A 70 15.00 3.39 0.38
N LEU A 71 15.14 2.09 0.23
CA LEU A 71 15.21 1.22 1.39
C LEU A 71 16.42 1.50 2.27
N ASN A 72 17.50 1.99 1.68
CA ASN A 72 18.68 2.29 2.46
C ASN A 72 18.55 3.58 3.27
N ALA A 73 17.42 4.27 3.17
CA ALA A 73 17.16 5.41 4.04
C ALA A 73 16.60 4.97 5.40
N PHE A 74 16.20 3.71 5.51
CA PHE A 74 15.69 3.20 6.78
C PHE A 74 16.87 2.91 7.71
N VAL A 75 16.74 3.33 8.96
CA VAL A 75 17.83 3.29 9.91
C VAL A 75 17.36 2.62 11.19
N SER A 76 18.21 1.79 11.76
CA SER A 76 17.92 1.16 13.03
C SER A 76 18.20 2.11 14.19
N GLY A 77 17.86 1.70 15.39
CA GLY A 77 18.17 2.48 16.59
C GLY A 77 19.65 2.67 16.82
N TYR A 78 20.49 1.86 16.17
CA TYR A 78 21.93 1.98 16.29
C TYR A 78 22.52 2.69 15.08
N ALA A 79 21.71 3.42 14.32
CA ALA A 79 22.14 4.20 13.16
C ALA A 79 22.68 3.34 12.01
N GLN A 80 22.29 2.06 11.97
CA GLN A 80 22.65 1.21 10.85
C GLN A 80 21.62 1.34 9.76
N ARG A 81 22.05 1.48 8.52
CA ARG A 81 21.13 1.57 7.42
C ARG A 81 20.71 0.19 6.95
N PHE A 82 19.49 0.07 6.47
CA PHE A 82 19.02 -1.18 5.92
C PHE A 82 19.81 -1.47 4.64
N ASP A 83 20.40 -2.67 4.55
CA ASP A 83 21.19 -3.04 3.39
C ASP A 83 20.36 -3.99 2.54
N VAL A 84 19.79 -3.46 1.46
CA VAL A 84 18.89 -4.23 0.63
C VAL A 84 19.59 -5.41 -0.06
N ARG A 85 20.90 -5.34 -0.16
CA ARG A 85 21.63 -6.43 -0.81
C ARG A 85 21.87 -7.61 0.11
N HIS A 86 21.85 -7.40 1.40
CA HIS A 86 22.17 -8.47 2.34
C HIS A 86 21.04 -8.79 3.31
N ALA A 87 20.03 -7.97 3.37
CA ALA A 87 18.97 -8.17 4.33
C ALA A 87 17.68 -8.55 3.60
N VAL A 88 16.85 -9.34 4.26
CA VAL A 88 15.58 -9.77 3.71
C VAL A 88 14.48 -9.00 4.41
N ILE A 89 13.50 -8.56 3.66
CA ILE A 89 12.36 -7.89 4.24
C ILE A 89 11.32 -8.94 4.60
N LYS A 90 11.02 -9.04 5.88
CA LYS A 90 10.04 -10.01 6.35
C LYS A 90 8.68 -9.35 6.56
N ASP A 91 8.66 -8.12 7.04
CA ASP A 91 7.39 -7.42 7.13
C ASP A 91 7.62 -5.92 6.96
N LEU A 92 6.57 -5.24 6.58
CA LEU A 92 6.52 -3.80 6.49
C LEU A 92 5.35 -3.34 7.34
N ARG A 93 5.56 -2.27 8.09
CA ARG A 93 4.50 -1.72 8.92
C ARG A 93 4.50 -0.20 8.76
N LEU A 94 3.35 0.36 8.56
CA LEU A 94 3.19 1.80 8.50
C LEU A 94 2.18 2.20 9.55
N THR A 95 2.51 3.18 10.37
CA THR A 95 1.54 3.77 11.28
C THR A 95 1.41 5.24 10.95
N ALA A 96 0.23 5.78 11.11
CA ALA A 96 -0.03 7.18 10.82
C ALA A 96 -1.20 7.66 11.66
N ARG A 97 -1.23 8.95 11.91
CA ARG A 97 -2.32 9.56 12.64
C ARG A 97 -3.28 10.16 11.64
N GLN A 98 -4.54 9.83 11.78
CA GLN A 98 -5.58 10.37 10.91
C GLN A 98 -6.10 11.69 11.47
N PRO A 99 -6.86 12.46 10.67
CA PRO A 99 -7.36 13.75 11.14
C PRO A 99 -8.20 13.69 12.40
N ASP A 100 -8.87 12.55 12.63
CA ASP A 100 -9.67 12.40 13.84
C ASP A 100 -8.82 12.00 15.05
N GLY A 101 -7.52 11.94 14.89
CA GLY A 101 -6.60 11.59 15.98
C GLY A 101 -6.38 10.11 16.15
N LYS A 102 -7.09 9.27 15.42
CA LYS A 102 -6.93 7.84 15.56
C LYS A 102 -5.69 7.36 14.85
N LEU A 103 -5.05 6.36 15.42
CA LEU A 103 -3.87 5.78 14.82
C LEU A 103 -4.28 4.71 13.83
N MET A 104 -3.73 4.79 12.64
CA MET A 104 -3.97 3.79 11.60
C MET A 104 -2.73 2.94 11.49
N THR A 105 -2.89 1.65 11.26
CA THR A 105 -1.76 0.74 11.08
C THR A 105 -2.00 -0.11 9.83
N ILE A 106 -1.00 -0.16 8.97
CA ILE A 106 -1.00 -1.04 7.81
C ILE A 106 0.18 -1.98 7.95
N VAL A 107 -0.08 -3.28 7.83
CA VAL A 107 0.97 -4.28 7.96
C VAL A 107 0.97 -5.12 6.71
N ARG A 108 2.15 -5.38 6.18
CA ARG A 108 2.30 -6.27 5.05
C ARG A 108 3.38 -7.28 5.38
N ASP A 109 3.00 -8.55 5.34
CA ASP A 109 3.94 -9.62 5.59
C ASP A 109 4.44 -10.14 4.25
N THR A 110 5.65 -9.79 3.90
CA THR A 110 6.18 -10.16 2.60
C THR A 110 6.50 -11.65 2.51
N ARG A 111 6.68 -12.28 3.64
CA ARG A 111 6.94 -13.72 3.62
C ARG A 111 5.71 -14.50 3.21
N MET A 112 4.56 -14.06 3.71
CA MET A 112 3.34 -14.74 3.35
C MET A 112 3.11 -14.68 1.85
N GLY A 113 3.41 -13.57 1.25
CA GLY A 113 3.26 -13.43 -0.17
C GLY A 113 4.16 -14.37 -0.94
N LEU A 114 5.38 -14.53 -0.47
CA LEU A 114 6.29 -15.41 -1.16
C LEU A 114 5.87 -16.86 -1.01
N GLU A 115 5.39 -17.22 0.15
CA GLU A 115 4.94 -18.58 0.34
C GLU A 115 3.74 -18.88 -0.53
N ALA A 116 2.85 -17.94 -0.65
CA ALA A 116 1.69 -18.13 -1.49
C ALA A 116 2.11 -18.36 -2.93
N LEU A 117 3.16 -17.67 -3.34
CA LEU A 117 3.58 -17.85 -4.70
C LEU A 117 4.39 -19.10 -4.87
N GLY A 118 5.22 -19.44 -3.90
CA GLY A 118 6.11 -20.53 -4.01
C GLY A 118 5.47 -21.84 -3.80
N GLY A 119 4.42 -21.91 -3.27
CA GLY A 119 3.87 -23.12 -2.91
C GLY A 119 4.75 -23.74 -1.93
N LYS A 120 5.11 -24.05 -1.54
CA LYS A 120 5.73 -24.58 -0.69
C LYS A 120 6.63 -25.26 -0.69
N LYS A 121 7.00 -25.47 -0.29
CA LYS A 121 7.80 -26.13 -0.16
C LYS A 121 7.85 -26.77 0.31
#